data_520ddd7ac2561fd56d7e70569d81005b
#
_entry.id   520ddd7ac2561fd56d7e70569d81005b
#
_cell.length_a   1.000
_cell.length_b   1.000
_cell.length_c   1.000
_cell.angle_alpha   90.00
_cell.angle_beta   90.00
_cell.angle_gamma   90.00
#
_symmetry.space_group_name_H-M   'P 1'
#
loop_
_entity.id
_entity.type
_entity.pdbx_description
1 polymer ?
#
loop_
_entity_poly.entity_id
_entity_poly.type
_entity_poly.pdbx_seq_one_letter_code
_entity_poly.pdbx_strand_id
1 'polypeptide(L)'
;ALLIISLLFKFGAEMYVNRGADYPEGPTVNAEELFVDVMTNTFYSSPDIIKNNLFSGTSIRYHINGEISAKAGIYEGKLHGPFDSWYENGKKQISLIWINGEKFRRFRAYRSNGDRIEGDGKELGRKVFSGEMVLD
;
A
#
# COMPACT_ATOMS: atom_id res chain seq x y z
N ALA A 1 13.83 35.57 10.44
CA ALA A 1 12.84 35.37 9.36
C ALA A 1 13.35 34.40 8.30
N LEU A 2 14.53 34.59 7.79
CA LEU A 2 15.15 33.68 6.80
C LEU A 2 15.40 32.27 7.35
N LEU A 3 15.76 32.13 8.62
CA LEU A 3 15.97 30.83 9.27
C LEU A 3 14.66 30.05 9.44
N ILE A 4 13.56 30.71 9.77
CA ILE A 4 12.23 30.11 9.90
C ILE A 4 11.69 29.66 8.53
N ILE A 5 11.87 30.47 7.49
CA ILE A 5 11.47 30.14 6.12
C ILE A 5 12.28 28.95 5.60
N SER A 6 13.59 28.92 5.84
CA SER A 6 14.47 27.80 5.48
C SER A 6 14.06 26.50 6.20
N LEU A 7 13.71 26.59 7.50
CA LEU A 7 13.28 25.45 8.30
C LEU A 7 11.91 24.91 7.81
N LEU A 8 10.95 25.79 7.51
CA LEU A 8 9.65 25.42 6.97
C LEU A 8 9.78 24.79 5.58
N PHE A 9 10.65 25.32 4.74
CA PHE A 9 10.90 24.76 3.42
C PHE A 9 11.55 23.37 3.50
N LYS A 10 12.55 23.20 4.37
CA LYS A 10 13.21 21.92 4.62
C LYS A 10 12.21 20.88 5.16
N PHE A 11 11.40 21.27 6.14
CA PHE A 11 10.35 20.42 6.72
C PHE A 11 9.29 20.03 5.67
N GLY A 12 8.86 20.96 4.84
CA GLY A 12 7.93 20.70 3.74
C GLY A 12 8.52 19.77 2.68
N ALA A 13 9.80 19.93 2.34
CA ALA A 13 10.50 19.04 1.42
C ALA A 13 10.66 17.64 1.99
N GLU A 14 11.01 17.48 3.26
CA GLU A 14 11.08 16.18 3.93
C GLU A 14 9.72 15.50 3.97
N MET A 15 8.64 16.20 4.28
CA MET A 15 7.27 15.69 4.22
C MET A 15 6.89 15.23 2.81
N TYR A 16 7.29 15.96 1.79
CA TYR A 16 7.02 15.59 0.40
C TYR A 16 7.78 14.33 -0.02
N VAL A 17 9.07 14.25 0.32
CA VAL A 17 9.94 13.12 -0.01
C VAL A 17 9.45 11.84 0.69
N ASN A 18 9.03 11.94 1.94
CA ASN A 18 8.58 10.80 2.76
C ASN A 18 7.09 10.50 2.64
N ARG A 19 6.35 11.28 1.84
CA ARG A 19 4.91 11.09 1.69
C ARG A 19 4.57 9.67 1.25
N GLY A 20 3.76 9.00 2.05
CA GLY A 20 3.34 7.63 1.80
C GLY A 20 4.38 6.56 2.13
N ALA A 21 5.56 6.93 2.67
CA ALA A 21 6.60 5.96 3.05
C ALA A 21 6.22 5.13 4.29
N ASP A 22 5.40 5.70 5.18
CA ASP A 22 4.92 5.05 6.40
C ASP A 22 3.45 4.61 6.23
N TYR A 23 3.08 3.55 6.98
CA TYR A 23 1.68 3.17 7.07
C TYR A 23 0.86 4.31 7.70
N PRO A 24 -0.36 4.59 7.18
CA PRO A 24 -1.21 5.63 7.73
C PRO A 24 -1.55 5.39 9.20
N GLU A 25 -1.73 6.46 9.97
CA GLU A 25 -2.20 6.38 11.34
C GLU A 25 -3.59 5.75 11.38
N GLY A 26 -3.85 4.96 12.41
CA GLY A 26 -5.13 4.31 12.62
C GLY A 26 -4.96 2.86 13.05
N PRO A 27 -6.08 2.15 13.22
CA PRO A 27 -6.06 0.76 13.65
C PRO A 27 -5.49 -0.16 12.57
N THR A 28 -4.97 -1.30 13.02
CA THR A 28 -4.65 -2.44 12.16
C THR A 28 -5.80 -3.43 12.26
N VAL A 29 -6.41 -3.75 11.13
CA VAL A 29 -7.57 -4.64 11.07
C VAL A 29 -7.34 -5.78 10.07
N ASN A 30 -8.07 -6.87 10.23
CA ASN A 30 -8.13 -7.90 9.20
C ASN A 30 -8.87 -7.33 7.98
N ALA A 31 -8.36 -7.56 6.79
CA ALA A 31 -8.96 -7.06 5.54
C ALA A 31 -10.42 -7.53 5.36
N GLU A 32 -10.78 -8.69 5.93
CA GLU A 32 -12.14 -9.23 5.89
C GLU A 32 -13.14 -8.42 6.74
N GLU A 33 -12.65 -7.60 7.66
CA GLU A 33 -13.49 -6.72 8.49
C GLU A 33 -13.87 -5.41 7.77
N LEU A 34 -13.27 -5.15 6.61
CA LEU A 34 -13.54 -3.94 5.83
C LEU A 34 -14.61 -4.16 4.77
N PHE A 35 -15.38 -3.14 4.53
CA PHE A 35 -16.37 -3.09 3.46
C PHE A 35 -15.80 -2.33 2.27
N VAL A 36 -15.94 -2.87 1.07
CA VAL A 36 -15.33 -2.29 -0.14
C VAL A 36 -16.39 -1.96 -1.16
N ASP A 37 -16.42 -0.69 -1.57
CA ASP A 37 -17.11 -0.30 -2.79
C ASP A 37 -16.20 -0.64 -3.97
N VAL A 38 -16.53 -1.73 -4.68
CA VAL A 38 -15.72 -2.23 -5.80
C VAL A 38 -15.72 -1.30 -7.01
N MET A 39 -16.74 -0.47 -7.16
CA MET A 39 -16.83 0.49 -8.28
C MET A 39 -15.83 1.62 -8.14
N THR A 40 -15.58 2.05 -6.90
CA THR A 40 -14.67 3.16 -6.60
C THR A 40 -13.37 2.73 -5.93
N ASN A 41 -13.22 1.42 -5.61
CA ASN A 41 -12.11 0.89 -4.82
C ASN A 41 -11.94 1.65 -3.50
N THR A 42 -13.06 1.89 -2.80
CA THR A 42 -13.08 2.66 -1.55
C THR A 42 -13.38 1.73 -0.38
N PHE A 43 -12.61 1.86 0.68
CA PHE A 43 -12.69 1.02 1.88
C PHE A 43 -13.40 1.75 3.02
N TYR A 44 -14.34 1.04 3.65
CA TYR A 44 -15.16 1.55 4.74
C TYR A 44 -15.05 0.66 5.97
N SER A 45 -15.20 1.25 7.14
CA SER A 45 -15.20 0.54 8.42
C SER A 45 -16.57 -0.06 8.79
N SER A 46 -17.62 0.27 8.04
CA SER A 46 -18.97 -0.26 8.25
C SER A 46 -19.69 -0.43 6.91
N PRO A 47 -20.79 -1.23 6.87
CA PRO A 47 -21.55 -1.44 5.63
C PRO A 47 -22.27 -0.17 5.13
N ASP A 48 -22.44 0.85 5.97
CA ASP A 48 -22.98 2.13 5.54
C ASP A 48 -21.89 2.89 4.76
N ILE A 49 -22.03 2.92 3.45
CA ILE A 49 -21.09 3.54 2.53
C ILE A 49 -21.29 5.06 2.54
N ILE A 50 -20.85 5.71 3.61
CA ILE A 50 -20.89 7.15 3.79
C ILE A 50 -19.51 7.69 4.18
N LYS A 51 -19.27 8.98 3.92
CA LYS A 51 -17.97 9.63 4.14
C LYS A 51 -17.41 9.44 5.56
N ASN A 52 -18.28 9.43 6.59
CA ASN A 52 -17.83 9.28 7.98
C ASN A 52 -17.32 7.87 8.31
N ASN A 53 -17.58 6.87 7.45
CA ASN A 53 -17.15 5.49 7.63
C ASN A 53 -15.95 5.12 6.76
N LEU A 54 -15.33 6.09 6.10
CA LEU A 54 -14.08 5.85 5.38
C LEU A 54 -13.01 5.35 6.33
N PHE A 55 -12.38 4.23 5.96
CA PHE A 55 -11.33 3.63 6.78
C PHE A 55 -10.00 4.34 6.57
N SER A 56 -9.27 4.56 7.68
CA SER A 56 -7.86 4.95 7.66
C SER A 56 -7.09 4.09 8.64
N GLY A 57 -5.97 3.53 8.21
CA GLY A 57 -5.15 2.63 9.00
C GLY A 57 -4.45 1.59 8.14
N THR A 58 -4.28 0.41 8.68
CA THR A 58 -3.60 -0.71 8.02
C THR A 58 -4.53 -1.92 7.94
N SER A 59 -4.66 -2.52 6.77
CA SER A 59 -5.33 -3.80 6.62
C SER A 59 -4.32 -4.93 6.47
N ILE A 60 -4.60 -6.08 7.10
CA ILE A 60 -3.78 -7.28 7.01
C ILE A 60 -4.64 -8.43 6.48
N ARG A 61 -4.07 -9.20 5.56
CA ARG A 61 -4.63 -10.44 5.06
C ARG A 61 -3.68 -11.58 5.38
N TYR A 62 -4.23 -12.76 5.62
CA TYR A 62 -3.46 -13.96 5.98
C TYR A 62 -3.62 -15.05 4.93
N HIS A 63 -2.58 -15.86 4.76
CA HIS A 63 -2.66 -17.14 4.09
C HIS A 63 -3.42 -18.15 4.95
N ILE A 64 -3.84 -19.25 4.33
CA ILE A 64 -4.52 -20.35 5.05
C ILE A 64 -3.63 -20.93 6.17
N ASN A 65 -2.31 -20.90 6.00
CA ASN A 65 -1.35 -21.37 7.02
C ASN A 65 -1.18 -20.41 8.20
N GLY A 66 -1.88 -19.26 8.24
CA GLY A 66 -1.83 -18.26 9.30
C GLY A 66 -0.74 -17.21 9.14
N GLU A 67 0.14 -17.34 8.16
CA GLU A 67 1.16 -16.33 7.86
C GLU A 67 0.56 -15.13 7.12
N ILE A 68 1.15 -13.95 7.29
CA ILE A 68 0.68 -12.74 6.61
C ILE A 68 0.88 -12.90 5.10
N SER A 69 -0.20 -12.68 4.33
CA SER A 69 -0.16 -12.67 2.87
C SER A 69 -0.06 -11.27 2.28
N ALA A 70 -0.67 -10.28 2.92
CA ALA A 70 -0.60 -8.89 2.47
C ALA A 70 -0.82 -7.91 3.61
N LYS A 71 -0.21 -6.73 3.48
CA LYS A 71 -0.37 -5.60 4.40
C LYS A 71 -0.49 -4.34 3.57
N ALA A 72 -1.55 -3.58 3.76
CA ALA A 72 -1.87 -2.40 2.96
C ALA A 72 -2.18 -1.20 3.83
N GLY A 73 -1.56 -0.07 3.52
CA GLY A 73 -1.95 1.23 4.06
C GLY A 73 -3.21 1.75 3.37
N ILE A 74 -4.13 2.30 4.15
CA ILE A 74 -5.36 2.91 3.66
C ILE A 74 -5.53 4.26 4.36
N TYR A 75 -5.82 5.29 3.58
CA TYR A 75 -6.08 6.63 4.09
C TYR A 75 -7.35 7.20 3.44
N GLU A 76 -8.29 7.61 4.29
CA GLU A 76 -9.60 8.13 3.86
C GLU A 76 -10.26 7.23 2.79
N GLY A 77 -10.24 5.92 3.03
CA GLY A 77 -10.86 4.93 2.17
C GLY A 77 -10.06 4.51 0.93
N LYS A 78 -8.91 5.10 0.66
CA LYS A 78 -8.09 4.78 -0.52
C LYS A 78 -6.78 4.11 -0.12
N LEU A 79 -6.31 3.16 -0.94
CA LEU A 79 -4.96 2.62 -0.80
C LEU A 79 -3.96 3.77 -0.82
N HIS A 80 -3.17 3.89 0.25
CA HIS A 80 -2.20 4.96 0.41
C HIS A 80 -1.09 4.52 1.35
N GLY A 81 0.16 4.79 0.96
CA GLY A 81 1.31 4.35 1.72
C GLY A 81 1.78 2.94 1.31
N PRO A 82 2.55 2.28 2.18
CA PRO A 82 3.14 1.00 1.86
C PRO A 82 2.11 -0.08 1.55
N PHE A 83 2.45 -0.91 0.59
CA PHE A 83 1.79 -2.18 0.32
C PHE A 83 2.87 -3.25 0.22
N ASP A 84 2.74 -4.30 1.01
CA ASP A 84 3.63 -5.43 1.02
C ASP A 84 2.83 -6.73 0.90
N SER A 85 3.31 -7.66 0.11
CA SER A 85 2.76 -9.01 0.05
C SER A 85 3.85 -10.07 0.16
N TRP A 86 3.46 -11.26 0.59
CA TRP A 86 4.39 -12.38 0.85
C TRP A 86 3.82 -13.67 0.28
N TYR A 87 4.70 -14.54 -0.13
CA TYR A 87 4.39 -15.93 -0.47
C TYR A 87 4.07 -16.72 0.81
N GLU A 88 3.45 -17.90 0.67
CA GLU A 88 3.16 -18.78 1.80
C GLU A 88 4.41 -19.23 2.57
N ASN A 89 5.58 -19.22 1.92
CA ASN A 89 6.87 -19.53 2.53
C ASN A 89 7.47 -18.35 3.34
N GLY A 90 6.74 -17.23 3.46
CA GLY A 90 7.16 -16.04 4.20
C GLY A 90 8.09 -15.09 3.44
N LYS A 91 8.51 -15.43 2.23
CA LYS A 91 9.35 -14.55 1.43
C LYS A 91 8.53 -13.46 0.77
N LYS A 92 9.12 -12.27 0.65
CA LYS A 92 8.49 -11.11 0.03
C LYS A 92 8.09 -11.42 -1.42
N GLN A 93 6.89 -11.00 -1.81
CA GLN A 93 6.39 -11.12 -3.17
C GLN A 93 6.38 -9.78 -3.88
N ILE A 94 5.71 -8.79 -3.32
CA ILE A 94 5.60 -7.43 -3.86
C ILE A 94 5.83 -6.42 -2.75
N SER A 95 6.45 -5.28 -3.10
CA SER A 95 6.54 -4.10 -2.26
C SER A 95 6.35 -2.87 -3.13
N LEU A 96 5.50 -1.96 -2.71
CA LEU A 96 5.27 -0.69 -3.40
C LEU A 96 4.70 0.35 -2.44
N ILE A 97 4.59 1.58 -2.90
CA ILE A 97 3.91 2.67 -2.20
C ILE A 97 2.75 3.17 -3.07
N TRP A 98 1.52 3.07 -2.56
CA TRP A 98 0.34 3.64 -3.21
C TRP A 98 0.19 5.12 -2.91
N ILE A 99 -0.33 5.87 -3.87
CA ILE A 99 -0.69 7.29 -3.73
C ILE A 99 -2.16 7.43 -4.15
N ASN A 100 -3.04 7.62 -3.17
CA ASN A 100 -4.48 7.83 -3.33
C ASN A 100 -5.19 6.76 -4.19
N GLY A 101 -4.68 5.53 -4.17
CA GLY A 101 -5.27 4.40 -4.90
C GLY A 101 -5.11 4.44 -6.42
N GLU A 102 -4.50 5.47 -6.97
CA GLU A 102 -4.41 5.68 -8.42
C GLU A 102 -3.02 5.43 -8.99
N LYS A 103 -2.00 5.81 -8.25
CA LYS A 103 -0.60 5.74 -8.67
C LYS A 103 0.21 4.96 -7.67
N PHE A 104 1.30 4.39 -8.13
CA PHE A 104 2.26 3.73 -7.24
C PHE A 104 3.69 4.14 -7.60
N ARG A 105 4.57 3.97 -6.65
CA ARG A 105 6.01 4.15 -6.81
C ARG A 105 6.78 3.07 -6.08
N ARG A 106 8.08 2.94 -6.36
CA ARG A 106 8.99 1.98 -5.73
C ARG A 106 8.49 0.54 -5.84
N PHE A 107 7.88 0.17 -6.97
CA PHE A 107 7.45 -1.20 -7.19
C PHE A 107 8.65 -2.15 -7.26
N ARG A 108 8.59 -3.20 -6.47
CA ARG A 108 9.55 -4.30 -6.47
C ARG A 108 8.80 -5.62 -6.42
N ALA A 109 9.26 -6.57 -7.19
CA ALA A 109 8.71 -7.92 -7.21
C ALA A 109 9.81 -8.95 -7.04
N TYR A 110 9.46 -10.07 -6.44
CA TYR A 110 10.38 -11.15 -6.11
C TYR A 110 9.77 -12.50 -6.50
N ARG A 111 10.60 -13.44 -6.84
CA ARG A 111 10.17 -14.83 -7.01
C ARG A 111 10.06 -15.53 -5.66
N SER A 112 9.37 -16.66 -5.63
CA SER A 112 9.17 -17.44 -4.40
C SER A 112 10.48 -17.95 -3.77
N ASN A 113 11.56 -18.05 -4.53
CA ASN A 113 12.89 -18.36 -4.01
C ASN A 113 13.61 -17.16 -3.36
N GLY A 114 13.03 -15.94 -3.43
CA GLY A 114 13.59 -14.71 -2.88
C GLY A 114 14.35 -13.85 -3.89
N ASP A 115 14.56 -14.31 -5.11
CA ASP A 115 15.27 -13.54 -6.13
C ASP A 115 14.42 -12.35 -6.59
N ARG A 116 15.05 -11.17 -6.63
CA ARG A 116 14.41 -9.98 -7.14
C ARG A 116 14.25 -10.06 -8.66
N ILE A 117 13.07 -9.70 -9.15
CA ILE A 117 12.82 -9.56 -10.59
C ILE A 117 13.38 -8.22 -11.03
N GLU A 118 14.36 -8.26 -11.93
CA GLU A 118 15.00 -7.05 -12.48
C GLU A 118 14.10 -6.36 -13.49
N GLY A 119 14.22 -5.05 -13.58
CA GLY A 119 13.50 -4.23 -14.55
C GLY A 119 13.04 -2.90 -13.95
N ASP A 120 12.47 -2.07 -14.83
CA ASP A 120 11.86 -0.81 -14.42
C ASP A 120 10.60 -1.07 -13.57
N GLY A 121 10.55 -0.48 -12.38
CA GLY A 121 9.49 -0.75 -11.41
C GLY A 121 8.11 -0.36 -11.91
N LYS A 122 7.98 0.72 -12.68
CA LYS A 122 6.70 1.15 -13.26
C LYS A 122 6.20 0.13 -14.28
N GLU A 123 7.07 -0.33 -15.15
CA GLU A 123 6.74 -1.32 -16.19
C GLU A 123 6.46 -2.70 -15.58
N LEU A 124 7.24 -3.13 -14.58
CA LEU A 124 6.98 -4.36 -13.84
C LEU A 124 5.61 -4.32 -13.16
N GLY A 125 5.31 -3.23 -12.46
CA GLY A 125 4.02 -3.05 -11.81
C GLY A 125 2.87 -3.10 -12.81
N ARG A 126 3.00 -2.43 -13.95
CA ARG A 126 2.01 -2.48 -15.03
C ARG A 126 1.75 -3.92 -15.48
N LYS A 127 2.80 -4.68 -15.74
CA LYS A 127 2.69 -6.08 -16.18
C LYS A 127 2.04 -6.99 -15.13
N VAL A 128 2.40 -6.81 -13.87
CA VAL A 128 1.81 -7.60 -12.77
C VAL A 128 0.33 -7.29 -12.61
N PHE A 129 -0.05 -6.02 -12.55
CA PHE A 129 -1.45 -5.62 -12.36
C PHE A 129 -2.34 -5.89 -13.58
N SER A 130 -1.79 -5.93 -14.78
CA SER A 130 -2.52 -6.31 -15.99
C SER A 130 -2.64 -7.82 -16.20
N GLY A 131 -1.93 -8.62 -15.41
CA GLY A 131 -1.88 -10.06 -15.57
C GLY A 131 -0.93 -10.55 -16.66
N GLU A 132 -0.18 -9.66 -17.32
CA GLU A 132 0.84 -10.05 -18.31
C GLU A 132 2.01 -10.80 -17.67
N MET A 133 2.29 -10.55 -16.40
CA MET A 133 3.31 -11.23 -15.62
C MET A 133 2.68 -11.89 -14.40
N VAL A 134 2.86 -13.19 -14.26
CA VAL A 134 2.45 -13.96 -13.08
C VAL A 134 3.68 -14.18 -12.20
N LEU A 135 3.54 -13.88 -10.93
CA LEU A 135 4.58 -14.10 -9.91
C LEU A 135 4.40 -15.50 -9.29
N ASP A 136 5.50 -16.20 -9.14
CA ASP A 136 5.57 -17.55 -8.56
C ASP A 136 6.69 -17.69 -7.51
#